data_c8cce3da80719cf198687af516392a53
#
_entry.id   c8cce3da80719cf198687af516392a53
#
_cell.length_a   1.000
_cell.length_b   1.000
_cell.length_c   1.000
_cell.angle_alpha   90.00
_cell.angle_beta   90.00
_cell.angle_gamma   90.00
#
_symmetry.space_group_name_H-M   'P 1'
#
loop_
_entity.id
_entity.type
_entity.pdbx_description
1 polymer ?
#
loop_
_entity_poly.entity_id
_entity_poly.type
_entity_poly.pdbx_seq_one_letter_code
_entity_poly.pdbx_strand_id
1 'polypeptide(L)'
;MTYSDARSELWLPRTALASCVRGVMARDTLSVALDEPQRYNHMPVAPSCGLLWYLQGECQVLEPGTPPLPHSPRVAIAPATLCGPFTRPTISWNPGPMHAFMVLLMPDALAQMTGLDTAALLDRIVPAEEIFDADWQALFVQVAQASDDEQRVAL
;
A
#
# COMPACT_ATOMS: atom_id res chain seq x y z
N MET A 1 -16.39 -23.92 -13.41
CA MET A 1 -16.20 -22.89 -12.38
C MET A 1 -15.16 -21.90 -12.91
N THR A 2 -15.60 -20.76 -13.38
CA THR A 2 -14.69 -19.66 -13.69
C THR A 2 -14.28 -19.06 -12.35
N TYR A 3 -13.06 -19.31 -11.92
CA TYR A 3 -12.42 -18.52 -10.88
C TYR A 3 -12.37 -17.08 -11.42
N SER A 4 -13.18 -16.20 -10.86
CA SER A 4 -12.99 -14.77 -11.03
C SER A 4 -11.72 -14.45 -10.24
N ASP A 5 -10.60 -14.40 -10.92
CA ASP A 5 -9.32 -14.15 -10.28
C ASP A 5 -9.28 -12.71 -9.74
N ALA A 6 -8.79 -12.56 -8.51
CA ALA A 6 -8.41 -11.27 -8.00
C ALA A 6 -7.43 -10.62 -8.99
N ARG A 7 -7.75 -9.42 -9.45
CA ARG A 7 -6.88 -8.70 -10.38
C ARG A 7 -5.70 -8.13 -9.59
N SER A 8 -4.49 -8.48 -10.02
CA SER A 8 -3.26 -7.89 -9.51
C SER A 8 -2.43 -7.42 -10.70
N GLU A 9 -2.00 -6.17 -10.66
CA GLU A 9 -1.21 -5.56 -11.72
C GLU A 9 0.06 -4.95 -11.15
N LEU A 10 1.13 -4.99 -11.95
CA LEU A 10 2.42 -4.40 -11.63
C LEU A 10 2.90 -3.60 -12.85
N TRP A 11 3.15 -2.32 -12.64
CA TRP A 11 3.79 -1.45 -13.64
C TRP A 11 5.22 -1.17 -13.21
N LEU A 12 6.15 -1.37 -14.12
CA LEU A 12 7.52 -0.96 -13.93
C LEU A 12 7.69 0.52 -14.23
N PRO A 13 8.57 1.23 -13.52
CA PRO A 13 8.80 2.65 -13.78
C PRO A 13 9.43 2.85 -15.16
N ARG A 14 9.18 4.00 -15.76
CA ARG A 14 9.97 4.47 -16.90
C ARG A 14 11.45 4.59 -16.49
N THR A 15 12.38 4.40 -17.43
CA THR A 15 13.82 4.44 -17.16
C THR A 15 14.25 5.71 -16.41
N ALA A 16 13.66 6.86 -16.76
CA ALA A 16 13.96 8.14 -16.10
C ALA A 16 13.55 8.18 -14.60
N LEU A 17 12.65 7.32 -14.15
CA LEU A 17 12.16 7.24 -12.77
C LEU A 17 12.72 6.04 -12.02
N ALA A 18 13.48 5.17 -12.65
CA ALA A 18 13.92 3.90 -12.07
C ALA A 18 14.83 4.05 -10.84
N SER A 19 15.48 5.20 -10.66
CA SER A 19 16.24 5.52 -9.46
C SER A 19 15.37 5.95 -8.27
N CYS A 20 14.11 6.32 -8.51
CA CYS A 20 13.19 6.82 -7.49
C CYS A 20 12.06 5.84 -7.20
N VAL A 21 11.48 5.27 -8.25
CA VAL A 21 10.31 4.37 -8.19
C VAL A 21 10.75 2.94 -8.46
N ARG A 22 10.39 2.03 -7.57
CA ARG A 22 10.62 0.59 -7.75
C ARG A 22 9.53 -0.07 -8.59
N GLY A 23 8.32 0.40 -8.45
CA GLY A 23 7.16 -0.12 -9.16
C GLY A 23 5.88 0.50 -8.65
N VAL A 24 4.82 0.30 -9.41
CA VAL A 24 3.45 0.65 -9.06
C VAL A 24 2.62 -0.62 -9.09
N MET A 25 1.80 -0.83 -8.09
CA MET A 25 1.01 -2.04 -7.93
C MET A 25 -0.45 -1.69 -7.68
N ALA A 26 -1.36 -2.50 -8.22
CA ALA A 26 -2.76 -2.46 -7.86
C ALA A 26 -3.26 -3.87 -7.57
N ARG A 27 -4.19 -3.97 -6.63
CA ARG A 27 -4.93 -5.19 -6.35
C ARG A 27 -6.42 -4.87 -6.20
N ASP A 28 -7.23 -5.57 -6.96
CA ASP A 28 -8.69 -5.44 -6.97
C ASP A 28 -9.33 -6.79 -6.70
N THR A 29 -10.12 -6.86 -5.63
CA THR A 29 -10.89 -8.04 -5.24
C THR A 29 -12.39 -7.75 -5.15
N LEU A 30 -12.86 -6.62 -5.70
CA LEU A 30 -14.25 -6.16 -5.56
C LEU A 30 -15.26 -7.14 -6.14
N SER A 31 -14.88 -7.88 -7.18
CA SER A 31 -15.73 -8.87 -7.85
C SER A 31 -15.51 -10.30 -7.35
N VAL A 32 -14.67 -10.52 -6.33
CA VAL A 32 -14.25 -11.84 -5.86
C VAL A 32 -14.75 -12.10 -4.46
N ALA A 33 -15.42 -13.24 -4.25
CA ALA A 33 -15.73 -13.71 -2.92
C ALA A 33 -14.51 -14.44 -2.35
N LEU A 34 -13.76 -13.76 -1.48
CA LEU A 34 -12.62 -14.34 -0.79
C LEU A 34 -13.07 -15.11 0.45
N ASP A 35 -12.52 -16.31 0.63
CA ASP A 35 -12.64 -17.03 1.90
C ASP A 35 -11.70 -16.40 2.97
N GLU A 36 -11.84 -16.83 4.22
CA GLU A 36 -11.08 -16.24 5.33
C GLU A 36 -9.55 -16.31 5.12
N PRO A 37 -8.94 -17.44 4.73
CA PRO A 37 -7.51 -17.50 4.47
C PRO A 37 -7.03 -16.57 3.34
N GLN A 38 -7.85 -16.34 2.33
CA GLN A 38 -7.51 -15.49 1.18
C GLN A 38 -7.52 -13.98 1.51
N ARG A 39 -8.07 -13.60 2.65
CA ARG A 39 -8.11 -12.21 3.13
C ARG A 39 -6.80 -11.75 3.79
N TYR A 40 -5.90 -12.68 4.11
CA TYR A 40 -4.59 -12.38 4.67
C TYR A 40 -3.57 -12.13 3.57
N ASN A 41 -2.82 -11.03 3.70
CA ASN A 41 -1.75 -10.67 2.79
C ASN A 41 -0.43 -10.70 3.54
N HIS A 42 0.47 -11.56 3.12
CA HIS A 42 1.80 -11.69 3.70
C HIS A 42 2.77 -10.79 2.95
N MET A 43 3.28 -9.78 3.63
CA MET A 43 4.23 -8.83 3.07
C MET A 43 5.63 -9.17 3.59
N PRO A 44 6.60 -9.46 2.69
CA PRO A 44 7.96 -9.78 3.09
C PRO A 44 8.70 -8.53 3.60
N VAL A 45 9.87 -8.76 4.15
CA VAL A 45 10.85 -7.70 4.39
C VAL A 45 11.11 -6.92 3.11
N ALA A 46 11.05 -5.61 3.18
CA ALA A 46 11.22 -4.74 2.03
C ALA A 46 12.02 -3.47 2.39
N PRO A 47 13.06 -3.12 1.63
CA PRO A 47 13.83 -1.90 1.85
C PRO A 47 13.14 -0.65 1.28
N SER A 48 12.06 -0.81 0.54
CA SER A 48 11.32 0.28 -0.11
C SER A 48 10.31 0.92 0.83
N CYS A 49 10.00 2.20 0.59
CA CYS A 49 8.83 2.85 1.16
C CYS A 49 7.62 2.65 0.23
N GLY A 50 6.41 2.64 0.78
CA GLY A 50 5.18 2.50 0.02
C GLY A 50 4.21 3.65 0.27
N LEU A 51 3.77 4.33 -0.78
CA LEU A 51 2.58 5.16 -0.74
C LEU A 51 1.40 4.26 -1.09
N LEU A 52 0.44 4.14 -0.19
CA LEU A 52 -0.64 3.17 -0.30
C LEU A 52 -2.00 3.84 -0.20
N TRP A 53 -2.88 3.51 -1.13
CA TRP A 53 -4.28 3.91 -1.15
C TRP A 53 -5.19 2.68 -1.07
N TYR A 54 -6.13 2.68 -0.14
CA TYR A 54 -7.32 1.84 -0.21
C TYR A 54 -8.42 2.66 -0.85
N LEU A 55 -8.58 2.50 -2.16
CA LEU A 55 -9.57 3.23 -2.97
C LEU A 55 -10.98 2.81 -2.63
N GLN A 56 -11.14 1.54 -2.31
CA GLN A 56 -12.38 0.94 -1.79
C GLN A 56 -12.03 -0.18 -0.80
N GLY A 57 -12.88 -0.38 0.19
CA GLY A 57 -12.67 -1.37 1.23
C GLY A 57 -11.73 -0.87 2.34
N GLU A 58 -11.40 -1.78 3.23
CA GLU A 58 -10.62 -1.51 4.45
C GLU A 58 -9.48 -2.50 4.59
N CYS A 59 -8.48 -2.11 5.37
CA CYS A 59 -7.36 -2.95 5.74
C CYS A 59 -7.03 -2.81 7.22
N GLN A 60 -6.67 -3.93 7.82
CA GLN A 60 -6.15 -3.99 9.18
C GLN A 60 -4.82 -4.72 9.16
N VAL A 61 -3.90 -4.32 10.01
CA VAL A 61 -2.58 -4.94 10.13
C VAL A 61 -2.51 -5.69 11.46
N LEU A 62 -2.05 -6.93 11.41
CA LEU A 62 -1.84 -7.74 12.60
C LEU A 62 -0.67 -7.20 13.41
N GLU A 63 -0.76 -7.30 14.73
CA GLU A 63 0.38 -7.01 15.58
C GLU A 63 1.56 -7.94 15.22
N PRO A 64 2.79 -7.42 15.20
CA PRO A 64 3.97 -8.21 14.84
C PRO A 64 4.09 -9.47 15.69
N GLY A 65 4.35 -10.60 15.02
CA GLY A 65 4.52 -11.90 15.69
C GLY A 65 3.21 -12.64 16.03
N THR A 66 2.04 -12.06 15.68
CA THR A 66 0.77 -12.77 15.86
C THR A 66 0.45 -13.65 14.64
N PRO A 67 -0.11 -14.85 14.85
CA PRO A 67 -0.53 -15.71 13.75
C PRO A 67 -1.76 -15.15 13.03
N PRO A 68 -1.97 -15.47 11.75
CA PRO A 68 -3.13 -15.02 10.98
C PRO A 68 -4.40 -15.84 11.33
N LEU A 69 -4.96 -15.54 12.49
CA LEU A 69 -6.19 -16.18 13.00
C LEU A 69 -7.33 -15.15 13.07
N PRO A 70 -8.59 -15.58 12.99
CA PRO A 70 -9.74 -14.67 13.00
C PRO A 70 -9.80 -13.72 14.20
N HIS A 71 -9.30 -14.16 15.35
CA HIS A 71 -9.29 -13.39 16.61
C HIS A 71 -7.96 -12.71 16.94
N SER A 72 -6.97 -12.78 16.05
CA SER A 72 -5.66 -12.13 16.29
C SER A 72 -5.80 -10.62 16.40
N PRO A 73 -5.08 -9.97 17.33
CA PRO A 73 -5.09 -8.52 17.48
C PRO A 73 -4.64 -7.83 16.21
N ARG A 74 -5.36 -6.81 15.79
CA ARG A 74 -5.09 -6.05 14.58
C ARG A 74 -5.52 -4.60 14.72
N VAL A 75 -4.88 -3.73 13.95
CA VAL A 75 -5.14 -2.29 13.95
C VAL A 75 -5.56 -1.87 12.56
N ALA A 76 -6.67 -1.13 12.48
CA ALA A 76 -7.11 -0.52 11.24
C ALA A 76 -6.11 0.54 10.76
N ILE A 77 -5.84 0.59 9.47
CA ILE A 77 -5.01 1.62 8.86
C ILE A 77 -5.85 2.61 8.06
N ALA A 78 -5.33 3.84 7.93
CA ALA A 78 -6.01 4.88 7.19
C ALA A 78 -6.12 4.55 5.69
N PRO A 79 -7.12 5.08 4.95
CA PRO A 79 -7.27 4.86 3.51
C PRO A 79 -6.07 5.30 2.67
N ALA A 80 -5.31 6.29 3.14
CA ALA A 80 -4.07 6.72 2.52
C ALA A 80 -2.95 6.71 3.56
N THR A 81 -1.88 5.95 3.29
CA THR A 81 -0.78 5.73 4.23
C THR A 81 0.58 5.78 3.57
N LEU A 82 1.58 6.11 4.37
CA LEU A 82 2.99 5.86 4.06
C LEU A 82 3.46 4.65 4.87
N CYS A 83 3.93 3.63 4.17
CA CYS A 83 4.64 2.50 4.75
C CYS A 83 6.14 2.75 4.66
N GLY A 84 6.84 2.69 5.78
CA GLY A 84 8.30 2.74 5.81
C GLY A 84 8.93 1.43 5.34
N PRO A 85 10.27 1.37 5.30
CA PRO A 85 10.95 0.11 5.09
C PRO A 85 10.64 -0.87 6.23
N PHE A 86 10.47 -2.14 5.89
CA PHE A 86 10.20 -3.19 6.89
C PHE A 86 11.41 -4.10 7.07
N THR A 87 11.85 -4.27 8.31
CA THR A 87 12.91 -5.20 8.69
C THR A 87 12.39 -6.59 9.08
N ARG A 88 11.06 -6.71 9.21
CA ARG A 88 10.37 -7.96 9.54
C ARG A 88 9.11 -8.11 8.68
N PRO A 89 8.68 -9.35 8.40
CA PRO A 89 7.45 -9.59 7.69
C PRO A 89 6.23 -8.99 8.42
N THR A 90 5.26 -8.50 7.65
CA THR A 90 3.98 -8.00 8.16
C THR A 90 2.84 -8.78 7.53
N ILE A 91 1.72 -8.86 8.24
CA ILE A 91 0.50 -9.50 7.75
C ILE A 91 -0.62 -8.49 7.85
N SER A 92 -1.30 -8.26 6.72
CA SER A 92 -2.53 -7.48 6.70
C SER A 92 -3.74 -8.37 6.44
N TRP A 93 -4.90 -7.90 6.82
CA TRP A 93 -6.18 -8.57 6.63
C TRP A 93 -7.23 -7.59 6.12
N ASN A 94 -8.02 -8.03 5.15
CA ASN A 94 -9.10 -7.25 4.58
C ASN A 94 -10.45 -7.82 5.05
N PRO A 95 -11.29 -7.05 5.75
CA PRO A 95 -12.59 -7.54 6.24
C PRO A 95 -13.56 -7.88 5.10
N GLY A 96 -13.37 -7.30 3.92
CA GLY A 96 -14.21 -7.52 2.75
C GLY A 96 -13.44 -7.29 1.45
N PRO A 97 -14.16 -7.21 0.32
CA PRO A 97 -13.57 -6.85 -0.96
C PRO A 97 -12.88 -5.49 -0.90
N MET A 98 -11.79 -5.33 -1.64
CA MET A 98 -11.02 -4.08 -1.63
C MET A 98 -10.42 -3.79 -3.00
N HIS A 99 -10.13 -2.52 -3.25
CA HIS A 99 -9.27 -2.05 -4.32
C HIS A 99 -8.15 -1.20 -3.69
N ALA A 100 -6.92 -1.66 -3.81
CA ALA A 100 -5.74 -0.98 -3.31
C ALA A 100 -4.79 -0.61 -4.46
N PHE A 101 -4.13 0.53 -4.31
CA PHE A 101 -3.12 1.04 -5.23
C PHE A 101 -1.88 1.43 -4.42
N MET A 102 -0.68 1.09 -4.89
CA MET A 102 0.56 1.34 -4.17
C MET A 102 1.67 1.79 -5.11
N VAL A 103 2.41 2.80 -4.69
CA VAL A 103 3.66 3.22 -5.33
C VAL A 103 4.82 2.88 -4.40
N LEU A 104 5.75 2.07 -4.88
CA LEU A 104 6.97 1.72 -4.16
C LEU A 104 8.11 2.69 -4.52
N LEU A 105 8.65 3.34 -3.53
CA LEU A 105 9.70 4.36 -3.65
C LEU A 105 10.99 3.90 -3.00
N MET A 106 12.10 4.34 -3.58
CA MET A 106 13.41 4.25 -2.91
C MET A 106 13.41 5.21 -1.71
N PRO A 107 13.89 4.77 -0.52
CA PRO A 107 13.88 5.63 0.68
C PRO A 107 14.62 6.97 0.48
N ASP A 108 15.76 6.94 -0.18
CA ASP A 108 16.53 8.16 -0.45
C ASP A 108 15.77 9.13 -1.36
N ALA A 109 15.05 8.63 -2.36
CA ALA A 109 14.23 9.45 -3.23
C ALA A 109 13.07 10.09 -2.44
N LEU A 110 12.39 9.32 -1.60
CA LEU A 110 11.34 9.86 -0.73
C LEU A 110 11.90 10.94 0.20
N ALA A 111 13.05 10.70 0.84
CA ALA A 111 13.69 11.68 1.71
C ALA A 111 14.05 12.97 0.97
N GLN A 112 14.57 12.88 -0.24
CA GLN A 112 14.91 14.05 -1.07
C GLN A 112 13.67 14.86 -1.48
N MET A 113 12.59 14.18 -1.86
CA MET A 113 11.36 14.84 -2.31
C MET A 113 10.54 15.47 -1.18
N THR A 114 10.63 14.92 0.02
CA THR A 114 9.73 15.30 1.13
C THR A 114 10.45 15.90 2.33
N GLY A 115 11.74 15.69 2.46
CA GLY A 115 12.49 16.04 3.67
C GLY A 115 12.25 15.10 4.86
N LEU A 116 11.51 14.00 4.68
CA LEU A 116 11.21 13.05 5.74
C LEU A 116 12.45 12.22 6.11
N ASP A 117 12.60 11.96 7.41
CA ASP A 117 13.58 10.99 7.91
C ASP A 117 13.03 9.57 7.74
N THR A 118 13.47 8.88 6.70
CA THR A 118 13.02 7.52 6.41
C THR A 118 13.51 6.49 7.43
N ALA A 119 14.58 6.76 8.19
CA ALA A 119 15.00 5.91 9.29
C ALA A 119 13.99 5.93 10.45
N ALA A 120 13.35 7.06 10.70
CA ALA A 120 12.28 7.18 11.69
C ALA A 120 10.99 6.46 11.28
N LEU A 121 10.87 6.07 10.01
CA LEU A 121 9.72 5.34 9.46
C LEU A 121 9.91 3.82 9.44
N LEU A 122 11.04 3.33 9.90
CA LEU A 122 11.35 1.90 9.91
C LEU A 122 10.29 1.11 10.68
N ASP A 123 9.77 0.05 10.04
CA ASP A 123 8.70 -0.81 10.59
C ASP A 123 7.40 -0.06 10.98
N ARG A 124 7.12 1.07 10.32
CA ARG A 124 5.94 1.90 10.61
C ARG A 124 5.02 2.05 9.41
N ILE A 125 3.72 2.16 9.72
CA ILE A 125 2.67 2.58 8.80
C ILE A 125 2.06 3.85 9.39
N VAL A 126 2.08 4.94 8.65
CA VAL A 126 1.66 6.27 9.12
C VAL A 126 0.59 6.82 8.20
N PRO A 127 -0.54 7.37 8.72
CA PRO A 127 -1.51 8.06 7.90
C PRO A 127 -0.86 9.19 7.08
N ALA A 128 -1.20 9.29 5.81
CA ALA A 128 -0.62 10.29 4.92
C ALA A 128 -0.91 11.73 5.40
N GLU A 129 -2.08 11.95 5.98
CA GLU A 129 -2.49 13.25 6.52
C GLU A 129 -1.64 13.75 7.70
N GLU A 130 -0.98 12.83 8.41
CA GLU A 130 -0.14 13.17 9.56
C GLU A 130 1.30 13.56 9.18
N ILE A 131 1.75 13.20 7.97
CA ILE A 131 3.17 13.26 7.63
C ILE A 131 3.47 14.10 6.40
N PHE A 132 2.53 14.26 5.48
CA PHE A 132 2.73 14.99 4.23
C PHE A 132 2.17 16.41 4.28
N ASP A 133 2.84 17.32 3.57
CA ASP A 133 2.38 18.70 3.37
C ASP A 133 1.19 18.83 2.40
N ALA A 134 0.72 20.04 2.18
CA ALA A 134 -0.47 20.32 1.37
C ALA A 134 -0.32 19.87 -0.10
N ASP A 135 0.87 19.97 -0.68
CA ASP A 135 1.12 19.59 -2.08
C ASP A 135 1.04 18.07 -2.24
N TRP A 136 1.62 17.34 -1.32
CA TRP A 136 1.51 15.88 -1.27
C TRP A 136 0.06 15.42 -1.00
N GLN A 137 -0.65 16.09 -0.09
CA GLN A 137 -2.07 15.80 0.17
C GLN A 137 -2.91 15.99 -1.11
N ALA A 138 -2.64 17.05 -1.90
CA ALA A 138 -3.30 17.27 -3.18
C ALA A 138 -3.04 16.11 -4.16
N LEU A 139 -1.82 15.59 -4.23
CA LEU A 139 -1.49 14.40 -5.04
C LEU A 139 -2.26 13.17 -4.56
N PHE A 140 -2.33 12.93 -3.25
CA PHE A 140 -3.11 11.82 -2.69
C PHE A 140 -4.58 11.88 -3.10
N VAL A 141 -5.18 13.07 -3.11
CA VAL A 141 -6.56 13.28 -3.56
C VAL A 141 -6.69 13.00 -5.08
N GLN A 142 -5.77 13.49 -5.90
CA GLN A 142 -5.79 13.24 -7.34
C GLN A 142 -5.72 11.75 -7.67
N VAL A 143 -4.83 11.02 -7.01
CA VAL A 143 -4.73 9.56 -7.17
C VAL A 143 -6.03 8.86 -6.76
N ALA A 144 -6.61 9.24 -5.64
CA ALA A 144 -7.87 8.66 -5.18
C ALA A 144 -9.05 8.94 -6.14
N GLN A 145 -9.07 10.11 -6.79
CA GLN A 145 -10.16 10.54 -7.70
C GLN A 145 -9.98 10.08 -9.15
N ALA A 146 -8.81 9.56 -9.52
CA ALA A 146 -8.56 9.07 -10.88
C ALA A 146 -9.53 7.95 -11.25
N SER A 147 -9.95 7.90 -12.52
CA SER A 147 -11.01 7.00 -12.99
C SER A 147 -10.60 5.52 -12.99
N ASP A 148 -9.32 5.26 -13.23
CA ASP A 148 -8.75 3.92 -13.32
C ASP A 148 -7.26 3.89 -12.92
N ASP A 149 -6.70 2.69 -12.83
CA ASP A 149 -5.32 2.50 -12.42
C ASP A 149 -4.30 2.98 -13.45
N GLU A 150 -4.62 2.93 -14.75
CA GLU A 150 -3.77 3.47 -15.80
C GLU A 150 -3.63 5.00 -15.67
N GLN A 151 -4.72 5.69 -15.35
CA GLN A 151 -4.69 7.11 -15.07
C GLN A 151 -3.88 7.42 -13.80
N ARG A 152 -4.00 6.58 -12.74
CA ARG A 152 -3.20 6.72 -11.52
C ARG A 152 -1.70 6.58 -11.79
N VAL A 153 -1.33 5.63 -12.62
CA VAL A 153 0.07 5.41 -13.03
C VAL A 153 0.63 6.60 -13.82
N ALA A 154 -0.22 7.33 -14.53
CA ALA A 154 0.18 8.49 -15.35
C ALA A 154 0.36 9.78 -14.53
N LEU A 155 -0.17 9.85 -13.31
CA LEU A 155 0.02 10.99 -12.39
C LEU A 155 1.41 11.02 -11.80
#